data_2dd8014015b7a1069cdf71c6afd94419
#
_entry.id   2dd8014015b7a1069cdf71c6afd94419
#
_cell.length_a   1.000
_cell.length_b   1.000
_cell.length_c   1.000
_cell.angle_alpha   90.00
_cell.angle_beta   90.00
_cell.angle_gamma   90.00
#
_symmetry.space_group_name_H-M   'P 1'
#
loop_
_entity.id
_entity.type
_entity.pdbx_description
1 polymer ?
#
loop_
_entity_poly.entity_id
_entity_poly.type
_entity_poly.pdbx_seq_one_letter_code
_entity_poly.pdbx_strand_id
1 'polypeptide(L)'
;MAKLDFLLQAVTDRFHADELRKLLSQQDWKRVLGSVAFVLKDGVESVAPQLKVLAKVSTFFVGIRNDITSMQAIKRLLELDVQVYAVDTGTRSIIFHPKLFLGEGKSDATVLIGSANMTFSGLHNNVEAGAILKLDLAVADEKRFVDDMVKTFTDQSSIAQ
;
A
#
# COMPACT_ATOMS: atom_id res chain seq x y z
N MET A 1 21.06 -7.56 5.68
CA MET A 1 20.38 -7.27 6.99
C MET A 1 19.36 -6.17 6.76
N ALA A 2 18.13 -6.38 7.20
CA ALA A 2 17.04 -5.42 7.08
C ALA A 2 17.40 -4.04 7.64
N LYS A 3 17.02 -2.99 6.91
CA LYS A 3 17.06 -1.61 7.41
C LYS A 3 15.66 -1.20 7.82
N LEU A 4 15.52 -0.80 9.08
CA LEU A 4 14.26 -0.34 9.65
C LEU A 4 14.32 1.17 9.87
N ASP A 5 13.30 1.87 9.47
CA ASP A 5 13.18 3.30 9.63
C ASP A 5 11.78 3.65 10.16
N PHE A 6 11.71 4.60 11.08
CA PHE A 6 10.48 5.03 11.71
C PHE A 6 10.03 6.37 11.14
N LEU A 7 8.73 6.51 10.92
CA LEU A 7 8.10 7.70 10.40
C LEU A 7 7.01 8.18 11.37
N LEU A 8 7.09 9.44 11.79
CA LEU A 8 6.02 10.10 12.55
C LEU A 8 5.67 11.41 11.85
N GLN A 9 4.67 11.32 10.97
CA GLN A 9 4.17 12.44 10.17
C GLN A 9 3.55 13.53 11.05
N ALA A 10 3.68 14.78 10.63
CA ALA A 10 3.23 15.99 11.31
C ALA A 10 3.90 16.27 12.67
N VAL A 11 4.87 15.45 13.08
CA VAL A 11 5.78 15.70 14.21
C VAL A 11 7.22 15.87 13.71
N THR A 12 7.55 15.19 12.61
CA THR A 12 8.81 15.37 11.87
C THR A 12 8.53 15.94 10.48
N ASP A 13 9.57 16.34 9.75
CA ASP A 13 9.47 16.84 8.37
C ASP A 13 9.30 15.73 7.32
N ARG A 14 8.86 14.54 7.73
CA ARG A 14 8.68 13.37 6.87
C ARG A 14 7.20 13.04 6.71
N PHE A 15 6.81 12.71 5.49
CA PHE A 15 5.41 12.42 5.13
C PHE A 15 5.27 11.03 4.52
N HIS A 16 4.15 10.37 4.80
CA HIS A 16 3.80 9.08 4.19
C HIS A 16 3.72 9.18 2.66
N ALA A 17 3.25 10.32 2.13
CA ALA A 17 3.23 10.57 0.69
C ALA A 17 4.62 10.45 0.06
N ASP A 18 5.65 11.02 0.69
CA ASP A 18 7.01 11.01 0.15
C ASP A 18 7.63 9.61 0.23
N GLU A 19 7.41 8.88 1.31
CA GLU A 19 7.90 7.50 1.44
C GLU A 19 7.18 6.56 0.46
N LEU A 20 5.88 6.73 0.27
CA LEU A 20 5.12 5.98 -0.72
C LEU A 20 5.57 6.31 -2.16
N ARG A 21 5.82 7.58 -2.47
CA ARG A 21 6.39 7.99 -3.76
C ARG A 21 7.77 7.39 -3.99
N LYS A 22 8.65 7.36 -2.98
CA LYS A 22 9.97 6.72 -3.07
C LYS A 22 9.84 5.23 -3.39
N LEU A 23 8.97 4.51 -2.67
CA LEU A 23 8.68 3.10 -2.95
C LEU A 23 8.21 2.93 -4.39
N LEU A 24 7.24 3.73 -4.84
CA LEU A 24 6.64 3.64 -6.17
C LEU A 24 7.52 4.22 -7.29
N SER A 25 8.62 4.90 -6.98
CA SER A 25 9.56 5.42 -7.99
C SER A 25 10.62 4.40 -8.43
N GLN A 26 10.79 3.32 -7.71
CA GLN A 26 11.67 2.22 -8.09
C GLN A 26 10.98 1.39 -9.19
N GLN A 27 11.56 1.42 -10.40
CA GLN A 27 10.90 0.89 -11.60
C GLN A 27 11.16 -0.60 -11.86
N ASP A 28 12.09 -1.21 -11.14
CA ASP A 28 12.49 -2.62 -11.30
C ASP A 28 11.70 -3.58 -10.38
N TRP A 29 10.63 -3.08 -9.75
CA TRP A 29 9.71 -3.93 -9.02
C TRP A 29 9.05 -4.96 -9.95
N LYS A 30 9.09 -6.21 -9.55
CA LYS A 30 8.33 -7.30 -10.16
C LYS A 30 6.88 -7.30 -9.71
N ARG A 31 6.63 -6.76 -8.53
CA ARG A 31 5.33 -6.71 -7.89
C ARG A 31 5.23 -5.50 -6.98
N VAL A 32 4.08 -4.85 -7.03
CA VAL A 32 3.66 -3.84 -6.05
C VAL A 32 2.32 -4.27 -5.49
N LEU A 33 2.21 -4.36 -4.16
CA LEU A 33 0.96 -4.67 -3.49
C LEU A 33 0.58 -3.54 -2.54
N GLY A 34 -0.66 -3.11 -2.60
CA GLY A 34 -1.26 -2.19 -1.65
C GLY A 34 -2.44 -2.87 -0.94
N SER A 35 -2.52 -2.73 0.37
CA SER A 35 -3.67 -3.18 1.17
C SER A 35 -4.10 -2.02 2.04
N VAL A 36 -5.24 -1.39 1.72
CA VAL A 36 -5.61 -0.10 2.29
C VAL A 36 -7.09 -0.08 2.67
N ALA A 37 -7.34 0.31 3.91
CA ALA A 37 -8.71 0.41 4.44
C ALA A 37 -9.54 1.46 3.72
N PHE A 38 -9.02 2.70 3.63
CA PHE A 38 -9.75 3.84 3.08
C PHE A 38 -8.95 4.49 1.96
N VAL A 39 -9.61 4.65 0.80
CA VAL A 39 -9.00 5.25 -0.38
C VAL A 39 -9.91 6.37 -0.92
N LEU A 40 -9.35 7.57 -1.03
CA LEU A 40 -10.00 8.71 -1.66
C LEU A 40 -9.23 9.11 -2.93
N LYS A 41 -9.92 9.79 -3.85
CA LYS A 41 -9.34 10.19 -5.14
C LYS A 41 -8.09 11.04 -4.97
N ASP A 42 -8.09 11.98 -4.04
CA ASP A 42 -6.95 12.86 -3.75
C ASP A 42 -5.72 12.11 -3.23
N GLY A 43 -5.94 11.04 -2.44
CA GLY A 43 -4.87 10.13 -2.03
C GLY A 43 -4.26 9.37 -3.21
N VAL A 44 -5.09 8.90 -4.15
CA VAL A 44 -4.60 8.27 -5.39
C VAL A 44 -3.81 9.27 -6.24
N GLU A 45 -4.32 10.49 -6.41
CA GLU A 45 -3.64 11.53 -7.19
C GLU A 45 -2.26 11.91 -6.59
N SER A 46 -2.09 11.80 -5.27
CA SER A 46 -0.80 12.04 -4.61
C SER A 46 0.34 11.16 -5.14
N VAL A 47 0.03 10.01 -5.74
CA VAL A 47 1.01 9.02 -6.25
C VAL A 47 0.70 8.55 -7.68
N ALA A 48 -0.28 9.15 -8.35
CA ALA A 48 -0.74 8.72 -9.67
C ALA A 48 0.36 8.63 -10.73
N PRO A 49 1.32 9.58 -10.82
CA PRO A 49 2.40 9.49 -11.81
C PRO A 49 3.24 8.23 -11.65
N GLN A 50 3.60 7.87 -10.41
CA GLN A 50 4.39 6.68 -10.10
C GLN A 50 3.59 5.39 -10.33
N LEU A 51 2.33 5.37 -9.87
CA LEU A 51 1.44 4.23 -10.10
C LEU A 51 1.23 3.94 -11.58
N LYS A 52 1.12 4.97 -12.43
CA LYS A 52 0.95 4.78 -13.88
C LYS A 52 2.11 4.02 -14.50
N VAL A 53 3.34 4.27 -14.04
CA VAL A 53 4.54 3.58 -14.52
C VAL A 53 4.54 2.10 -14.09
N LEU A 54 4.10 1.81 -12.87
CA LEU A 54 4.10 0.47 -12.28
C LEU A 54 2.76 -0.27 -12.40
N ALA A 55 1.80 0.28 -13.14
CA ALA A 55 0.43 -0.20 -13.15
C ALA A 55 0.30 -1.72 -13.40
N LYS A 56 1.03 -2.23 -14.40
CA LYS A 56 0.96 -3.65 -14.80
C LYS A 56 1.47 -4.64 -13.75
N VAL A 57 2.26 -4.17 -12.79
CA VAL A 57 2.78 -5.00 -11.69
C VAL A 57 2.12 -4.65 -10.35
N SER A 58 1.15 -3.72 -10.36
CA SER A 58 0.49 -3.21 -9.15
C SER A 58 -0.88 -3.85 -8.94
N THR A 59 -1.10 -4.32 -7.72
CA THR A 59 -2.39 -4.87 -7.26
C THR A 59 -2.77 -4.21 -5.94
N PHE A 60 -4.00 -3.71 -5.85
CA PHE A 60 -4.51 -3.04 -4.65
C PHE A 60 -5.74 -3.76 -4.10
N PHE A 61 -5.72 -4.02 -2.80
CA PHE A 61 -6.85 -4.51 -2.00
C PHE A 61 -7.42 -3.33 -1.23
N VAL A 62 -8.66 -2.96 -1.51
CA VAL A 62 -9.29 -1.74 -1.01
C VAL A 62 -10.56 -2.08 -0.24
N GLY A 63 -10.64 -1.66 1.01
CA GLY A 63 -11.83 -1.83 1.82
C GLY A 63 -12.99 -0.98 1.31
N ILE A 64 -14.18 -1.58 1.14
CA ILE A 64 -15.37 -0.89 0.62
C ILE A 64 -16.52 -0.79 1.63
N ARG A 65 -16.55 -1.62 2.65
CA ARG A 65 -17.61 -1.61 3.68
C ARG A 65 -17.28 -0.67 4.84
N ASN A 66 -17.07 0.60 4.55
CA ASN A 66 -16.65 1.58 5.56
C ASN A 66 -17.23 2.99 5.34
N ASP A 67 -18.03 3.18 4.30
CA ASP A 67 -18.65 4.46 3.88
C ASP A 67 -17.64 5.62 3.66
N ILE A 68 -16.33 5.33 3.53
CA ILE A 68 -15.25 6.30 3.34
C ILE A 68 -14.60 6.16 1.96
N THR A 69 -14.26 4.92 1.56
CA THR A 69 -13.68 4.68 0.23
C THR A 69 -14.62 5.16 -0.87
N SER A 70 -14.13 6.06 -1.72
CA SER A 70 -14.94 6.65 -2.77
C SER A 70 -14.89 5.83 -4.06
N MET A 71 -16.02 5.76 -4.76
CA MET A 71 -16.08 5.17 -6.09
C MET A 71 -15.15 5.85 -7.08
N GLN A 72 -14.95 7.16 -6.93
CA GLN A 72 -14.03 7.95 -7.74
C GLN A 72 -12.58 7.50 -7.56
N ALA A 73 -12.19 7.08 -6.34
CA ALA A 73 -10.86 6.55 -6.07
C ALA A 73 -10.63 5.21 -6.77
N ILE A 74 -11.60 4.29 -6.67
CA ILE A 74 -11.54 2.98 -7.34
C ILE A 74 -11.47 3.18 -8.85
N LYS A 75 -12.36 4.02 -9.41
CA LYS A 75 -12.34 4.36 -10.84
C LYS A 75 -10.98 4.92 -11.27
N ARG A 76 -10.39 5.80 -10.46
CA ARG A 76 -9.09 6.40 -10.77
C ARG A 76 -7.96 5.36 -10.80
N LEU A 77 -7.94 4.41 -9.86
CA LEU A 77 -6.96 3.31 -9.88
C LEU A 77 -7.12 2.44 -11.15
N LEU A 78 -8.35 2.14 -11.56
CA LEU A 78 -8.63 1.40 -12.79
C LEU A 78 -8.23 2.19 -14.05
N GLU A 79 -8.44 3.51 -14.10
CA GLU A 79 -7.98 4.38 -15.18
C GLU A 79 -6.45 4.44 -15.30
N LEU A 80 -5.74 4.18 -14.22
CA LEU A 80 -4.29 4.03 -14.21
C LEU A 80 -3.82 2.64 -14.64
N ASP A 81 -4.72 1.72 -14.96
CA ASP A 81 -4.49 0.30 -15.26
C ASP A 81 -3.98 -0.53 -14.07
N VAL A 82 -4.23 -0.09 -12.84
CA VAL A 82 -3.92 -0.84 -11.62
C VAL A 82 -4.97 -1.93 -11.41
N GLN A 83 -4.54 -3.15 -11.05
CA GLN A 83 -5.46 -4.20 -10.65
C GLN A 83 -6.02 -3.89 -9.26
N VAL A 84 -7.36 -3.87 -9.12
CA VAL A 84 -8.04 -3.54 -7.86
C VAL A 84 -8.97 -4.66 -7.43
N TYR A 85 -8.84 -5.08 -6.18
CA TYR A 85 -9.79 -5.95 -5.49
C TYR A 85 -10.53 -5.13 -4.44
N ALA A 86 -11.85 -5.04 -4.58
CA ALA A 86 -12.73 -4.44 -3.58
C ALA A 86 -13.01 -5.47 -2.47
N VAL A 87 -12.56 -5.20 -1.26
CA VAL A 87 -12.69 -6.12 -0.14
C VAL A 87 -13.92 -5.79 0.69
N ASP A 88 -14.91 -6.69 0.65
CA ASP A 88 -16.11 -6.65 1.48
C ASP A 88 -16.04 -7.75 2.54
N THR A 89 -16.05 -7.37 3.81
CA THR A 89 -16.03 -8.32 4.95
C THR A 89 -17.37 -9.01 5.20
N GLY A 90 -18.42 -8.68 4.44
CA GLY A 90 -19.77 -9.25 4.58
C GLY A 90 -20.54 -8.79 5.83
N THR A 91 -19.93 -8.06 6.75
CA THR A 91 -20.54 -7.57 7.98
C THR A 91 -20.02 -6.19 8.35
N ARG A 92 -20.83 -5.42 9.11
CA ARG A 92 -20.41 -4.12 9.66
C ARG A 92 -19.60 -4.23 10.95
N SER A 93 -19.60 -5.38 11.60
CA SER A 93 -18.85 -5.62 12.84
C SER A 93 -17.36 -5.86 12.61
N ILE A 94 -16.97 -6.20 11.39
CA ILE A 94 -15.57 -6.41 10.99
C ILE A 94 -15.28 -5.50 9.81
N ILE A 95 -14.30 -4.63 9.96
CA ILE A 95 -13.84 -3.77 8.87
C ILE A 95 -12.48 -4.24 8.36
N PHE A 96 -12.29 -4.18 7.05
CA PHE A 96 -10.98 -4.34 6.44
C PHE A 96 -10.16 -3.07 6.70
N HIS A 97 -9.12 -3.17 7.55
CA HIS A 97 -8.43 -1.98 8.07
C HIS A 97 -6.89 -1.97 7.95
N PRO A 98 -6.26 -2.68 7.02
CA PRO A 98 -4.82 -2.57 6.80
C PRO A 98 -4.44 -1.24 6.15
N LYS A 99 -3.18 -0.84 6.33
CA LYS A 99 -2.52 0.24 5.61
C LYS A 99 -1.08 -0.17 5.40
N LEU A 100 -0.86 -0.81 4.25
CA LEU A 100 0.42 -1.40 3.98
C LEU A 100 0.68 -1.42 2.46
N PHE A 101 1.95 -1.17 2.09
CA PHE A 101 2.43 -1.22 0.72
C PHE A 101 3.72 -2.04 0.66
N LEU A 102 3.83 -2.88 -0.35
CA LEU A 102 5.00 -3.69 -0.63
C LEU A 102 5.45 -3.45 -2.07
N GLY A 103 6.72 -3.13 -2.27
CA GLY A 103 7.43 -3.28 -3.54
C GLY A 103 8.41 -4.45 -3.44
N GLU A 104 8.29 -5.42 -4.34
CA GLU A 104 9.18 -6.59 -4.41
C GLU A 104 9.93 -6.59 -5.73
N GLY A 105 11.25 -6.54 -5.66
CA GLY A 105 12.17 -6.65 -6.79
C GLY A 105 12.75 -8.05 -6.97
N LYS A 106 13.89 -8.13 -7.64
CA LYS A 106 14.62 -9.39 -7.85
C LYS A 106 15.41 -9.81 -6.61
N SER A 107 16.03 -8.86 -5.94
CA SER A 107 16.97 -9.07 -4.83
C SER A 107 16.60 -8.32 -3.57
N ASP A 108 15.63 -7.44 -3.63
CA ASP A 108 15.23 -6.57 -2.53
C ASP A 108 13.72 -6.38 -2.47
N ALA A 109 13.24 -5.95 -1.32
CA ALA A 109 11.87 -5.51 -1.14
C ALA A 109 11.81 -4.30 -0.21
N THR A 110 10.80 -3.47 -0.40
CA THR A 110 10.50 -2.37 0.52
C THR A 110 9.05 -2.49 0.98
N VAL A 111 8.85 -2.41 2.29
CA VAL A 111 7.52 -2.40 2.91
C VAL A 111 7.32 -1.06 3.61
N LEU A 112 6.19 -0.43 3.37
CA LEU A 112 5.68 0.70 4.15
C LEU A 112 4.42 0.23 4.87
N ILE A 113 4.44 0.21 6.19
CA ILE A 113 3.31 -0.18 7.03
C ILE A 113 3.06 0.89 8.09
N GLY A 114 1.80 1.21 8.38
CA GLY A 114 1.49 2.22 9.37
C GLY A 114 0.00 2.50 9.56
N SER A 115 -0.30 3.70 10.03
CA SER A 115 -1.66 4.15 10.30
C SER A 115 -2.30 4.95 9.15
N ALA A 116 -1.50 5.45 8.19
CA ALA A 116 -1.96 6.34 7.13
C ALA A 116 -2.80 5.64 6.07
N ASN A 117 -4.03 6.10 5.89
CA ASN A 117 -4.88 5.71 4.76
C ASN A 117 -4.44 6.40 3.45
N MET A 118 -4.86 5.86 2.31
CA MET A 118 -4.62 6.46 1.00
C MET A 118 -5.62 7.59 0.73
N THR A 119 -5.54 8.63 1.54
CA THR A 119 -6.30 9.88 1.48
C THR A 119 -5.32 11.04 1.56
N PHE A 120 -5.71 12.23 1.10
CA PHE A 120 -4.82 13.39 1.22
C PHE A 120 -4.43 13.65 2.68
N SER A 121 -5.39 13.65 3.60
CA SER A 121 -5.12 13.88 5.02
C SER A 121 -4.22 12.80 5.63
N GLY A 122 -4.45 11.53 5.30
CA GLY A 122 -3.61 10.42 5.79
C GLY A 122 -2.17 10.51 5.29
N LEU A 123 -1.98 10.88 4.02
CA LEU A 123 -0.66 10.94 3.41
C LEU A 123 0.11 12.24 3.69
N HIS A 124 -0.57 13.35 4.05
CA HIS A 124 0.05 14.69 4.14
C HIS A 124 -0.19 15.45 5.45
N ASN A 125 -1.34 15.28 6.12
CA ASN A 125 -1.76 16.22 7.15
C ASN A 125 -1.87 15.65 8.57
N ASN A 126 -2.46 14.43 8.68
CA ASN A 126 -2.70 13.83 9.99
C ASN A 126 -1.38 13.49 10.71
N VAL A 127 -1.44 13.40 12.03
CA VAL A 127 -0.40 12.71 12.80
C VAL A 127 -0.55 11.21 12.54
N GLU A 128 0.40 10.65 11.81
CA GLU A 128 0.39 9.24 11.42
C GLU A 128 1.76 8.60 11.71
N ALA A 129 1.74 7.39 12.24
CA ALA A 129 2.95 6.62 12.48
C ALA A 129 3.13 5.53 11.41
N GLY A 130 4.38 5.26 11.05
CA GLY A 130 4.70 4.21 10.10
C GLY A 130 6.11 3.67 10.27
N ALA A 131 6.36 2.55 9.63
CA ALA A 131 7.68 1.94 9.52
C ALA A 131 7.98 1.61 8.06
N ILE A 132 9.20 1.90 7.66
CA ILE A 132 9.76 1.51 6.37
C ILE A 132 10.76 0.39 6.61
N LEU A 133 10.53 -0.76 5.98
CA LEU A 133 11.42 -1.92 6.04
C LEU A 133 12.05 -2.09 4.65
N LYS A 134 13.38 -2.01 4.57
CA LYS A 134 14.14 -2.37 3.36
C LYS A 134 14.80 -3.71 3.60
N LEU A 135 14.45 -4.68 2.77
CA LEU A 135 14.75 -6.08 2.96
C LEU A 135 15.64 -6.60 1.83
N ASP A 136 16.57 -7.48 2.18
CA ASP A 136 17.47 -8.18 1.27
C ASP A 136 16.94 -9.62 1.06
N LEU A 137 16.46 -9.92 -0.13
CA LEU A 137 15.87 -11.23 -0.44
C LEU A 137 16.92 -12.37 -0.54
N ALA A 138 18.21 -12.07 -0.44
CA ALA A 138 19.25 -13.07 -0.26
C ALA A 138 19.32 -13.57 1.20
N VAL A 139 18.74 -12.84 2.16
CA VAL A 139 18.63 -13.24 3.56
C VAL A 139 17.36 -14.07 3.76
N ALA A 140 17.52 -15.32 4.17
CA ALA A 140 16.42 -16.30 4.23
C ALA A 140 15.21 -15.82 5.07
N ASP A 141 15.45 -15.20 6.22
CA ASP A 141 14.38 -14.72 7.11
C ASP A 141 13.65 -13.51 6.51
N GLU A 142 14.38 -12.62 5.85
CA GLU A 142 13.81 -11.45 5.19
C GLU A 142 12.97 -11.86 3.97
N LYS A 143 13.49 -12.83 3.19
CA LYS A 143 12.74 -13.41 2.08
C LYS A 143 11.47 -14.12 2.56
N ARG A 144 11.56 -14.94 3.61
CA ARG A 144 10.39 -15.63 4.19
C ARG A 144 9.32 -14.63 4.63
N PHE A 145 9.71 -13.52 5.27
CA PHE A 145 8.79 -12.45 5.67
C PHE A 145 8.01 -11.88 4.47
N VAL A 146 8.71 -11.63 3.35
CA VAL A 146 8.08 -11.13 2.12
C VAL A 146 7.17 -12.18 1.50
N ASP A 147 7.61 -13.44 1.41
CA ASP A 147 6.83 -14.55 0.86
C ASP A 147 5.53 -14.77 1.66
N ASP A 148 5.58 -14.71 3.00
CA ASP A 148 4.41 -14.81 3.88
C ASP A 148 3.45 -13.63 3.68
N MET A 149 3.98 -12.43 3.51
CA MET A 149 3.18 -11.23 3.20
C MET A 149 2.47 -11.37 1.86
N VAL A 150 3.17 -11.79 0.81
CA VAL A 150 2.61 -12.03 -0.53
C VAL A 150 1.50 -13.09 -0.46
N LYS A 151 1.72 -14.18 0.27
CA LYS A 151 0.69 -15.20 0.48
C LYS A 151 -0.55 -14.62 1.14
N THR A 152 -0.38 -13.78 2.16
CA THR A 152 -1.49 -13.10 2.84
C THR A 152 -2.30 -12.21 1.88
N PHE A 153 -1.65 -11.50 0.96
CA PHE A 153 -2.35 -10.74 -0.08
C PHE A 153 -3.15 -11.65 -1.03
N THR A 154 -2.60 -12.82 -1.37
CA THR A 154 -3.32 -13.80 -2.20
C THR A 154 -4.57 -14.33 -1.48
N ASP A 155 -4.46 -14.60 -0.18
CA ASP A 155 -5.60 -15.02 0.63
C ASP A 155 -6.68 -13.93 0.70
N GLN A 156 -6.30 -12.64 0.76
CA GLN A 156 -7.24 -11.51 0.68
C GLN A 156 -8.02 -11.48 -0.65
N SER A 157 -7.41 -11.87 -1.77
CA SER A 157 -8.10 -11.93 -3.06
C SER A 157 -9.26 -12.96 -3.06
N SER A 158 -9.20 -13.96 -2.21
CA SER A 158 -10.30 -14.93 -2.05
C SER A 158 -11.48 -14.40 -1.24
N ILE A 159 -11.27 -13.34 -0.43
CA ILE A 159 -12.30 -12.66 0.37
C ILE A 159 -13.00 -11.57 -0.46
N ALA A 160 -12.35 -11.07 -1.49
CA ALA A 160 -12.81 -9.94 -2.33
C ALA A 160 -13.79 -10.33 -3.45
N GLN A 161 -14.42 -11.51 -3.35
CA GLN A 161 -15.37 -12.03 -4.36
C GLN A 161 -16.74 -11.41 -4.25
#